data_9b8a9b30476b3d74569792e2881de13c
#
_entry.id   9b8a9b30476b3d74569792e2881de13c
#
_cell.length_a   1.000
_cell.length_b   1.000
_cell.length_c   1.000
_cell.angle_alpha   90.00
_cell.angle_beta   90.00
_cell.angle_gamma   90.00
#
_symmetry.space_group_name_H-M   'P 1'
#
loop_
_entity.id
_entity.type
_entity.pdbx_description
1 polymer ?
#
loop_
_entity_poly.entity_id
_entity_poly.type
_entity_poly.pdbx_seq_one_letter_code
_entity_poly.pdbx_strand_id
1 'polypeptide(L)'
;MIVRKTFACLLLTSFAAAAALSAQTADELVEKHIQAKGGREKIKAVKSMRIVAKMTMGQGMEAPVVMELVPPSHKLRMEFTIQGMTGVQAYDGTNGWQVMPFMGKTEPEAMSADDLKEVKENADMVEGPLFDYKAKGNKVEYLGKGDLEGTPVQKLKLTNKAGDVTTIYLDADSGLELKEESTRTMRGQATDMEATFGNFKQVGGLTMPYTIENKAKGAPGSQVITVDKIEVNSDIAPGRFDMPKVEKKKEAPKEAPKDAAPPKP
;
A
#
# COMPACT_ATOMS: atom_id res chain seq x y z
N MET A 1 7.83 -56.85 -24.05
CA MET A 1 7.58 -55.43 -24.39
C MET A 1 6.59 -54.78 -23.41
N ILE A 2 6.72 -55.05 -22.09
CA ILE A 2 5.75 -54.62 -21.03
C ILE A 2 6.43 -53.77 -19.93
N VAL A 3 7.79 -53.67 -19.90
CA VAL A 3 8.51 -52.99 -18.81
C VAL A 3 8.68 -51.45 -19.02
N ARG A 4 8.39 -50.89 -20.22
CA ARG A 4 8.59 -49.45 -20.49
C ARG A 4 7.43 -48.52 -20.10
N LYS A 5 6.24 -49.04 -19.79
CA LYS A 5 5.07 -48.20 -19.46
C LYS A 5 4.91 -47.92 -17.95
N THR A 6 5.50 -48.72 -17.10
CA THR A 6 5.41 -48.52 -15.63
C THR A 6 6.38 -47.50 -15.06
N PHE A 7 7.50 -47.21 -15.75
CA PHE A 7 8.47 -46.21 -15.27
C PHE A 7 8.03 -44.74 -15.51
N ALA A 8 7.23 -44.51 -16.55
CA ALA A 8 6.74 -43.14 -16.85
C ALA A 8 5.64 -42.66 -15.89
N CYS A 9 4.83 -43.57 -15.33
CA CYS A 9 3.79 -43.24 -14.35
C CYS A 9 4.37 -42.87 -12.97
N LEU A 10 5.49 -43.51 -12.57
CA LEU A 10 6.08 -43.23 -11.25
C LEU A 10 6.76 -41.85 -11.17
N LEU A 11 7.31 -41.38 -12.30
CA LEU A 11 7.96 -40.04 -12.38
C LEU A 11 6.94 -38.90 -12.38
N LEU A 12 5.76 -39.10 -12.96
CA LEU A 12 4.70 -38.07 -12.94
C LEU A 12 4.03 -37.92 -11.57
N THR A 13 3.90 -39.01 -10.81
CA THR A 13 3.29 -38.93 -9.48
C THR A 13 4.19 -38.26 -8.44
N SER A 14 5.53 -38.43 -8.55
CA SER A 14 6.47 -37.78 -7.63
C SER A 14 6.57 -36.27 -7.84
N PHE A 15 6.39 -35.78 -9.06
CA PHE A 15 6.43 -34.33 -9.35
C PHE A 15 5.16 -33.61 -8.85
N ALA A 16 3.99 -34.24 -8.95
CA ALA A 16 2.73 -33.70 -8.44
C ALA A 16 2.71 -33.62 -6.90
N ALA A 17 3.32 -34.61 -6.22
CA ALA A 17 3.40 -34.61 -4.75
C ALA A 17 4.33 -33.51 -4.20
N ALA A 18 5.44 -33.20 -4.89
CA ALA A 18 6.33 -32.13 -4.51
C ALA A 18 5.69 -30.74 -4.65
N ALA A 19 4.89 -30.53 -5.70
CA ALA A 19 4.15 -29.26 -5.89
C ALA A 19 3.04 -29.06 -4.83
N ALA A 20 2.37 -30.14 -4.42
CA ALA A 20 1.37 -30.08 -3.37
C ALA A 20 1.97 -29.77 -1.98
N LEU A 21 3.16 -30.31 -1.68
CA LEU A 21 3.88 -30.02 -0.44
C LEU A 21 4.33 -28.55 -0.38
N SER A 22 4.82 -28.00 -1.49
CA SER A 22 5.22 -26.58 -1.59
C SER A 22 4.02 -25.63 -1.42
N ALA A 23 2.86 -25.96 -2.00
CA ALA A 23 1.65 -25.17 -1.85
C ALA A 23 1.12 -25.18 -0.40
N GLN A 24 1.18 -26.32 0.28
CA GLN A 24 0.79 -26.44 1.68
C GLN A 24 1.69 -25.60 2.59
N THR A 25 2.98 -25.62 2.37
CA THR A 25 3.94 -24.82 3.13
C THR A 25 3.70 -23.32 2.97
N ALA A 26 3.36 -22.83 1.77
CA ALA A 26 3.02 -21.43 1.54
C ALA A 26 1.75 -21.03 2.31
N ASP A 27 0.69 -21.85 2.28
CA ASP A 27 -0.54 -21.61 3.03
C ASP A 27 -0.30 -21.55 4.55
N GLU A 28 0.53 -22.45 5.09
CA GLU A 28 0.90 -22.46 6.51
C GLU A 28 1.63 -21.17 6.92
N LEU A 29 2.56 -20.69 6.09
CA LEU A 29 3.30 -19.46 6.35
C LEU A 29 2.39 -18.23 6.27
N VAL A 30 1.47 -18.19 5.30
CA VAL A 30 0.45 -17.14 5.19
C VAL A 30 -0.45 -17.12 6.44
N GLU A 31 -0.91 -18.29 6.90
CA GLU A 31 -1.74 -18.35 8.10
C GLU A 31 -0.96 -17.93 9.35
N LYS A 32 0.30 -18.35 9.48
CA LYS A 32 1.20 -17.89 10.55
C LYS A 32 1.34 -16.37 10.55
N HIS A 33 1.53 -15.76 9.38
CA HIS A 33 1.58 -14.31 9.24
C HIS A 33 0.28 -13.64 9.68
N ILE A 34 -0.87 -14.15 9.25
CA ILE A 34 -2.18 -13.63 9.65
C ILE A 34 -2.37 -13.70 11.17
N GLN A 35 -1.96 -14.81 11.80
CA GLN A 35 -2.01 -14.97 13.26
C GLN A 35 -1.06 -13.98 13.96
N ALA A 36 0.14 -13.77 13.44
CA ALA A 36 1.11 -12.80 13.95
C ALA A 36 0.56 -11.36 13.93
N LYS A 37 -0.20 -11.00 12.89
CA LYS A 37 -0.87 -9.70 12.77
C LYS A 37 -2.04 -9.51 13.76
N GLY A 38 -2.51 -10.58 14.42
CA GLY A 38 -3.61 -10.53 15.38
C GLY A 38 -4.74 -11.53 15.12
N GLY A 39 -4.68 -12.24 13.98
CA GLY A 39 -5.65 -13.24 13.56
C GLY A 39 -6.82 -12.67 12.76
N ARG A 40 -7.44 -13.56 11.98
CA ARG A 40 -8.51 -13.21 11.01
C ARG A 40 -9.66 -12.43 11.64
N GLU A 41 -10.13 -12.86 12.81
CA GLU A 41 -11.26 -12.25 13.50
C GLU A 41 -11.01 -10.78 13.83
N LYS A 42 -9.84 -10.48 14.40
CA LYS A 42 -9.49 -9.11 14.78
C LYS A 42 -9.24 -8.21 13.58
N ILE A 43 -8.60 -8.75 12.53
CA ILE A 43 -8.37 -8.02 11.29
C ILE A 43 -9.72 -7.64 10.65
N LYS A 44 -10.66 -8.58 10.53
CA LYS A 44 -12.01 -8.34 9.99
C LYS A 44 -12.88 -7.45 10.88
N ALA A 45 -12.60 -7.38 12.18
CA ALA A 45 -13.33 -6.52 13.11
C ALA A 45 -12.95 -5.04 13.03
N VAL A 46 -11.90 -4.69 12.24
CA VAL A 46 -11.51 -3.29 12.04
C VAL A 46 -12.52 -2.61 11.10
N LYS A 47 -13.28 -1.67 11.66
CA LYS A 47 -14.24 -0.85 10.91
C LYS A 47 -13.61 0.41 10.36
N SER A 48 -12.67 0.98 11.12
CA SER A 48 -11.92 2.17 10.76
C SER A 48 -10.55 2.18 11.44
N MET A 49 -9.62 2.92 10.89
CA MET A 49 -8.30 3.14 11.48
C MET A 49 -7.83 4.55 11.18
N ARG A 50 -7.30 5.22 12.19
CA ARG A 50 -6.63 6.51 12.03
C ARG A 50 -5.19 6.37 12.47
N ILE A 51 -4.26 6.77 11.60
CA ILE A 51 -2.82 6.70 11.83
C ILE A 51 -2.27 8.13 11.78
N VAL A 52 -1.53 8.51 12.82
CA VAL A 52 -0.74 9.74 12.87
C VAL A 52 0.72 9.36 12.81
N ALA A 53 1.44 9.92 11.87
CA ALA A 53 2.83 9.58 11.60
C ALA A 53 3.63 10.80 11.12
N LYS A 54 4.94 10.62 11.04
CA LYS A 54 5.86 11.52 10.35
C LYS A 54 6.53 10.77 9.22
N MET A 55 6.62 11.40 8.08
CA MET A 55 7.37 10.92 6.93
C MET A 55 8.65 11.75 6.82
N THR A 56 9.81 11.09 6.91
CA THR A 56 11.11 11.70 6.67
C THR A 56 11.58 11.33 5.29
N MET A 57 11.92 12.31 4.49
CA MET A 57 12.43 12.17 3.11
C MET A 57 13.89 12.61 3.03
N GLY A 58 14.53 12.36 1.89
CA GLY A 58 15.93 12.72 1.67
C GLY A 58 16.29 14.12 2.19
N GLN A 59 17.51 14.28 2.73
CA GLN A 59 18.03 15.48 3.42
C GLN A 59 17.31 15.83 4.74
N GLY A 60 16.58 14.87 5.36
CA GLY A 60 15.94 15.07 6.66
C GLY A 60 14.67 15.93 6.63
N MET A 61 14.07 16.13 5.47
CA MET A 61 12.79 16.83 5.37
C MET A 61 11.69 15.99 6.04
N GLU A 62 11.03 16.54 7.05
CA GLU A 62 9.91 15.90 7.75
C GLU A 62 8.58 16.45 7.25
N ALA A 63 7.62 15.56 7.05
CA ALA A 63 6.24 15.86 6.73
C ALA A 63 5.32 15.12 7.71
N PRO A 64 4.50 15.82 8.51
CA PRO A 64 3.40 15.19 9.25
C PRO A 64 2.44 14.50 8.29
N VAL A 65 2.02 13.28 8.65
CA VAL A 65 1.08 12.45 7.88
C VAL A 65 -0.08 12.03 8.76
N VAL A 66 -1.29 12.14 8.25
CA VAL A 66 -2.48 11.55 8.86
C VAL A 66 -3.16 10.66 7.81
N MET A 67 -3.38 9.40 8.18
CA MET A 67 -4.13 8.46 7.34
C MET A 67 -5.42 8.06 8.05
N GLU A 68 -6.50 8.02 7.30
CA GLU A 68 -7.81 7.54 7.74
C GLU A 68 -8.26 6.44 6.78
N LEU A 69 -8.60 5.28 7.32
CA LEU A 69 -9.00 4.08 6.57
C LEU A 69 -10.35 3.58 7.04
N VAL A 70 -11.13 3.05 6.10
CA VAL A 70 -12.35 2.28 6.36
C VAL A 70 -12.25 0.96 5.58
N PRO A 71 -11.57 -0.07 6.15
CA PRO A 71 -11.23 -1.32 5.44
C PRO A 71 -12.43 -2.03 4.80
N PRO A 72 -13.60 -2.16 5.46
CA PRO A 72 -14.74 -2.86 4.86
C PRO A 72 -15.25 -2.26 3.55
N SER A 73 -14.99 -0.97 3.31
CA SER A 73 -15.35 -0.26 2.07
C SER A 73 -14.14 0.20 1.27
N HIS A 74 -12.94 -0.28 1.63
CA HIS A 74 -11.66 0.05 0.97
C HIS A 74 -11.43 1.55 0.81
N LYS A 75 -11.87 2.38 1.76
CA LYS A 75 -11.68 3.83 1.71
C LYS A 75 -10.38 4.23 2.39
N LEU A 76 -9.70 5.20 1.78
CA LEU A 76 -8.50 5.80 2.32
C LEU A 76 -8.53 7.31 2.12
N ARG A 77 -8.06 8.04 3.13
CA ARG A 77 -7.67 9.44 3.02
C ARG A 77 -6.31 9.61 3.68
N MET A 78 -5.39 10.24 2.98
CA MET A 78 -4.07 10.61 3.47
C MET A 78 -3.89 12.12 3.32
N GLU A 79 -3.48 12.76 4.41
CA GLU A 79 -3.08 14.16 4.46
C GLU A 79 -1.60 14.21 4.83
N PHE A 80 -0.82 15.03 4.12
CA PHE A 80 0.59 15.23 4.43
C PHE A 80 0.97 16.69 4.19
N THR A 81 1.75 17.24 5.11
CA THR A 81 2.08 18.67 5.10
C THR A 81 3.54 18.87 4.79
N ILE A 82 3.82 19.56 3.70
CA ILE A 82 5.16 19.92 3.24
C ILE A 82 5.26 21.45 3.19
N GLN A 83 6.23 22.01 3.92
CA GLN A 83 6.46 23.47 3.97
C GLN A 83 5.19 24.29 4.29
N GLY A 84 4.36 23.79 5.20
CA GLY A 84 3.10 24.43 5.59
C GLY A 84 1.93 24.27 4.61
N MET A 85 2.13 23.58 3.49
CA MET A 85 1.09 23.27 2.51
C MET A 85 0.63 21.81 2.69
N THR A 86 -0.68 21.59 2.85
CA THR A 86 -1.24 20.25 3.04
C THR A 86 -1.70 19.66 1.70
N GLY A 87 -1.06 18.58 1.30
CA GLY A 87 -1.53 17.69 0.24
C GLY A 87 -2.56 16.70 0.76
N VAL A 88 -3.48 16.32 -0.09
CA VAL A 88 -4.52 15.33 0.21
C VAL A 88 -4.60 14.31 -0.90
N GLN A 89 -4.62 13.05 -0.54
CA GLN A 89 -5.01 11.93 -1.41
C GLN A 89 -6.17 11.21 -0.77
N ALA A 90 -7.23 10.93 -1.55
CA ALA A 90 -8.37 10.21 -1.04
C ALA A 90 -8.95 9.24 -2.07
N TYR A 91 -9.46 8.13 -1.57
CA TYR A 91 -10.14 7.08 -2.32
C TYR A 91 -11.44 6.73 -1.61
N ASP A 92 -12.57 6.86 -2.29
CA ASP A 92 -13.91 6.65 -1.73
C ASP A 92 -14.40 5.18 -1.82
N GLY A 93 -13.53 4.27 -2.27
CA GLY A 93 -13.85 2.88 -2.58
C GLY A 93 -14.11 2.64 -4.07
N THR A 94 -14.22 3.69 -4.89
CA THR A 94 -14.46 3.63 -6.33
C THR A 94 -13.53 4.59 -7.08
N ASN A 95 -13.51 5.86 -6.68
CA ASN A 95 -12.78 6.94 -7.32
C ASN A 95 -11.68 7.48 -6.40
N GLY A 96 -10.54 7.84 -6.99
CA GLY A 96 -9.45 8.53 -6.30
C GLY A 96 -9.35 9.98 -6.75
N TRP A 97 -9.07 10.86 -5.81
CA TRP A 97 -8.81 12.28 -6.07
C TRP A 97 -7.68 12.80 -5.20
N GLN A 98 -7.07 13.89 -5.62
CA GLN A 98 -5.96 14.50 -4.92
C GLN A 98 -5.93 16.02 -5.02
N VAL A 99 -5.27 16.65 -4.05
CA VAL A 99 -4.87 18.07 -4.03
C VAL A 99 -3.41 18.14 -3.64
N MET A 100 -2.56 18.78 -4.45
CA MET A 100 -1.11 18.86 -4.24
C MET A 100 -0.63 20.31 -4.36
N PRO A 101 -0.87 21.19 -3.36
CA PRO A 101 -0.59 22.62 -3.46
C PRO A 101 0.91 22.92 -3.67
N PHE A 102 1.80 22.15 -3.06
CA PHE A 102 3.26 22.26 -3.23
C PHE A 102 3.74 21.88 -4.65
N MET A 103 2.87 21.27 -5.47
CA MET A 103 3.09 20.99 -6.90
C MET A 103 2.31 21.95 -7.81
N GLY A 104 1.72 23.02 -7.25
CA GLY A 104 0.89 23.99 -7.99
C GLY A 104 -0.54 23.51 -8.26
N LYS A 105 -0.93 22.31 -7.78
CA LYS A 105 -2.27 21.73 -7.95
C LYS A 105 -3.11 22.03 -6.71
N THR A 106 -3.75 23.19 -6.70
CA THR A 106 -4.51 23.70 -5.53
C THR A 106 -5.97 23.31 -5.53
N GLU A 107 -6.50 22.83 -6.67
CA GLU A 107 -7.87 22.33 -6.78
C GLU A 107 -7.90 20.80 -6.76
N PRO A 108 -9.00 20.19 -6.27
CA PRO A 108 -9.19 18.76 -6.35
C PRO A 108 -9.21 18.26 -7.80
N GLU A 109 -8.42 17.26 -8.09
CA GLU A 109 -8.36 16.58 -9.40
C GLU A 109 -8.49 15.08 -9.25
N ALA A 110 -8.99 14.39 -10.27
CA ALA A 110 -8.97 12.93 -10.31
C ALA A 110 -7.52 12.42 -10.37
N MET A 111 -7.25 11.33 -9.67
CA MET A 111 -5.96 10.64 -9.71
C MET A 111 -5.67 10.07 -11.10
N SER A 112 -4.38 9.99 -11.45
CA SER A 112 -3.92 9.19 -12.57
C SER A 112 -4.18 7.68 -12.31
N ALA A 113 -4.08 6.85 -13.34
CA ALA A 113 -4.23 5.40 -13.18
C ALA A 113 -3.17 4.80 -12.24
N ASP A 114 -1.94 5.32 -12.28
CA ASP A 114 -0.84 4.87 -11.43
C ASP A 114 -1.06 5.28 -9.96
N ASP A 115 -1.43 6.55 -9.71
CA ASP A 115 -1.75 7.03 -8.36
C ASP A 115 -2.97 6.29 -7.78
N LEU A 116 -3.97 6.00 -8.62
CA LEU A 116 -5.15 5.24 -8.22
C LEU A 116 -4.81 3.79 -7.85
N LYS A 117 -3.86 3.17 -8.54
CA LYS A 117 -3.38 1.83 -8.19
C LYS A 117 -2.72 1.85 -6.81
N GLU A 118 -1.83 2.78 -6.56
CA GLU A 118 -1.12 2.92 -5.29
C GLU A 118 -2.08 3.19 -4.12
N VAL A 119 -3.03 4.11 -4.29
CA VAL A 119 -3.98 4.42 -3.21
C VAL A 119 -4.90 3.24 -2.88
N LYS A 120 -5.25 2.39 -3.85
CA LYS A 120 -6.00 1.15 -3.63
C LYS A 120 -5.20 0.12 -2.85
N GLU A 121 -3.92 -0.05 -3.15
CA GLU A 121 -3.02 -0.93 -2.39
C GLU A 121 -2.91 -0.45 -0.93
N ASN A 122 -2.73 0.85 -0.73
CA ASN A 122 -2.70 1.45 0.61
C ASN A 122 -4.03 1.33 1.36
N ALA A 123 -5.17 1.38 0.67
CA ALA A 123 -6.48 1.19 1.29
C ALA A 123 -6.69 -0.24 1.83
N ASP A 124 -5.97 -1.23 1.31
CA ASP A 124 -5.99 -2.63 1.75
C ASP A 124 -4.95 -2.96 2.84
N MET A 125 -4.18 -1.99 3.32
CA MET A 125 -3.02 -2.23 4.20
C MET A 125 -3.36 -2.95 5.53
N VAL A 126 -4.58 -2.84 6.03
CA VAL A 126 -5.02 -3.51 7.27
C VAL A 126 -5.05 -5.03 7.06
N GLU A 127 -5.69 -5.48 6.01
CA GLU A 127 -5.69 -6.89 5.60
C GLU A 127 -4.36 -7.29 4.98
N GLY A 128 -3.93 -6.55 3.98
CA GLY A 128 -2.75 -6.82 3.17
C GLY A 128 -2.99 -7.86 2.08
N PRO A 129 -2.01 -8.04 1.18
CA PRO A 129 -2.18 -8.87 -0.01
C PRO A 129 -2.18 -10.38 0.28
N LEU A 130 -1.68 -10.80 1.43
CA LEU A 130 -1.68 -12.21 1.86
C LEU A 130 -3.01 -12.64 2.49
N PHE A 131 -3.80 -11.70 3.03
CA PHE A 131 -5.07 -11.98 3.65
C PHE A 131 -6.10 -12.39 2.57
N ASP A 132 -6.69 -13.57 2.72
CA ASP A 132 -7.63 -14.16 1.76
C ASP A 132 -7.10 -14.11 0.30
N TYR A 133 -5.79 -14.28 0.11
CA TYR A 133 -5.08 -14.05 -1.14
C TYR A 133 -5.68 -14.81 -2.34
N LYS A 134 -6.17 -16.05 -2.13
CA LYS A 134 -6.83 -16.86 -3.18
C LYS A 134 -8.13 -16.20 -3.66
N ALA A 135 -8.92 -15.66 -2.72
CA ALA A 135 -10.16 -14.95 -3.04
C ALA A 135 -9.91 -13.63 -3.77
N LYS A 136 -8.79 -12.95 -3.45
CA LYS A 136 -8.32 -11.75 -4.16
C LYS A 136 -7.77 -12.06 -5.57
N GLY A 137 -7.65 -13.35 -5.93
CA GLY A 137 -7.10 -13.81 -7.21
C GLY A 137 -5.57 -13.77 -7.26
N ASN A 138 -4.92 -13.65 -6.11
CA ASN A 138 -3.47 -13.67 -5.98
C ASN A 138 -2.97 -15.13 -5.92
N LYS A 139 -1.68 -15.31 -6.26
CA LYS A 139 -0.95 -16.57 -6.10
C LYS A 139 0.20 -16.36 -5.14
N VAL A 140 0.46 -17.34 -4.27
CA VAL A 140 1.58 -17.32 -3.33
C VAL A 140 2.40 -18.60 -3.50
N GLU A 141 3.70 -18.43 -3.67
CA GLU A 141 4.68 -19.52 -3.81
C GLU A 141 5.72 -19.39 -2.70
N TYR A 142 6.10 -20.51 -2.09
CA TYR A 142 7.20 -20.54 -1.13
C TYR A 142 8.55 -20.61 -1.85
N LEU A 143 9.42 -19.64 -1.60
CA LEU A 143 10.75 -19.54 -2.20
C LEU A 143 11.86 -20.18 -1.36
N GLY A 144 11.54 -20.61 -0.13
CA GLY A 144 12.52 -21.20 0.79
C GLY A 144 12.91 -20.26 1.93
N LYS A 145 13.86 -20.76 2.75
CA LYS A 145 14.45 -20.02 3.87
C LYS A 145 15.48 -19.01 3.36
N GLY A 146 15.70 -17.96 4.13
CA GLY A 146 16.73 -16.96 3.89
C GLY A 146 17.26 -16.37 5.19
N ASP A 147 18.11 -15.39 5.03
CA ASP A 147 18.62 -14.55 6.10
C ASP A 147 18.47 -13.09 5.71
N LEU A 148 17.99 -12.28 6.61
CA LEU A 148 17.87 -10.83 6.46
C LEU A 148 18.68 -10.17 7.59
N GLU A 149 19.93 -9.78 7.28
CA GLU A 149 20.84 -9.12 8.23
C GLU A 149 21.01 -9.90 9.56
N GLY A 150 21.14 -11.23 9.48
CA GLY A 150 21.28 -12.13 10.63
C GLY A 150 19.95 -12.62 11.21
N THR A 151 18.81 -12.20 10.68
CA THR A 151 17.48 -12.68 11.07
C THR A 151 17.02 -13.79 10.12
N PRO A 152 16.74 -15.01 10.60
CA PRO A 152 16.19 -16.07 9.77
C PRO A 152 14.80 -15.69 9.24
N VAL A 153 14.59 -15.85 7.93
CA VAL A 153 13.32 -15.52 7.29
C VAL A 153 12.79 -16.65 6.41
N GLN A 154 11.47 -16.63 6.20
CA GLN A 154 10.77 -17.41 5.19
C GLN A 154 10.40 -16.48 4.04
N LYS A 155 10.72 -16.85 2.80
CA LYS A 155 10.46 -16.02 1.63
C LYS A 155 9.25 -16.53 0.87
N LEU A 156 8.31 -15.63 0.59
CA LEU A 156 7.14 -15.89 -0.23
C LEU A 156 7.21 -15.02 -1.48
N LYS A 157 6.81 -15.58 -2.62
CA LYS A 157 6.54 -14.84 -3.84
C LYS A 157 5.03 -14.69 -3.98
N LEU A 158 4.55 -13.48 -3.95
CA LEU A 158 3.18 -13.15 -4.25
C LEU A 158 3.10 -12.63 -5.67
N THR A 159 2.19 -13.20 -6.47
CA THR A 159 1.82 -12.66 -7.78
C THR A 159 0.36 -12.21 -7.69
N ASN A 160 0.10 -10.92 -7.87
CA ASN A 160 -1.24 -10.38 -7.79
C ASN A 160 -2.05 -10.70 -9.07
N LYS A 161 -3.34 -10.37 -9.05
CA LYS A 161 -4.25 -10.61 -10.20
C LYS A 161 -3.79 -9.88 -11.48
N ALA A 162 -3.07 -8.76 -11.35
CA ALA A 162 -2.55 -7.99 -12.49
C ALA A 162 -1.23 -8.55 -13.04
N GLY A 163 -0.62 -9.52 -12.35
CA GLY A 163 0.66 -10.11 -12.71
C GLY A 163 1.87 -9.45 -12.07
N ASP A 164 1.67 -8.44 -11.22
CA ASP A 164 2.77 -7.84 -10.46
C ASP A 164 3.30 -8.84 -9.43
N VAL A 165 4.61 -8.83 -9.22
CA VAL A 165 5.31 -9.74 -8.33
C VAL A 165 5.89 -8.98 -7.16
N THR A 166 5.65 -9.51 -5.95
CA THR A 166 6.26 -9.05 -4.70
C THR A 166 6.92 -10.23 -4.00
N THR A 167 8.17 -10.06 -3.58
CA THR A 167 8.82 -11.01 -2.67
C THR A 167 8.66 -10.52 -1.24
N ILE A 168 8.08 -11.34 -0.38
CA ILE A 168 7.76 -11.04 1.02
C ILE A 168 8.68 -11.86 1.91
N TYR A 169 9.29 -11.21 2.88
CA TYR A 169 10.21 -11.80 3.85
C TYR A 169 9.53 -11.82 5.22
N LEU A 170 9.13 -13.00 5.66
CA LEU A 170 8.51 -13.21 6.96
C LEU A 170 9.56 -13.69 7.96
N ASP A 171 9.61 -13.06 9.13
CA ASP A 171 10.41 -13.55 10.25
C ASP A 171 10.08 -15.02 10.57
N ALA A 172 11.09 -15.86 10.66
CA ALA A 172 10.88 -17.30 10.80
C ALA A 172 10.24 -17.69 12.13
N ASP A 173 10.45 -16.89 13.18
CA ASP A 173 9.95 -17.17 14.52
C ASP A 173 8.56 -16.54 14.75
N SER A 174 8.42 -15.25 14.52
CA SER A 174 7.17 -14.53 14.77
C SER A 174 6.15 -14.63 13.64
N GLY A 175 6.59 -14.81 12.39
CA GLY A 175 5.74 -14.74 11.20
C GLY A 175 5.40 -13.31 10.77
N LEU A 176 5.95 -12.29 11.41
CA LEU A 176 5.76 -10.89 11.00
C LEU A 176 6.53 -10.61 9.70
N GLU A 177 5.99 -9.75 8.88
CA GLU A 177 6.64 -9.29 7.67
C GLU A 177 7.73 -8.27 8.01
N LEU A 178 8.98 -8.56 7.64
CA LEU A 178 10.12 -7.69 7.88
C LEU A 178 10.51 -6.87 6.66
N LYS A 179 10.29 -7.42 5.45
CA LYS A 179 10.67 -6.77 4.19
C LYS A 179 9.78 -7.25 3.07
N GLU A 180 9.54 -6.36 2.12
CA GLU A 180 9.06 -6.71 0.79
C GLU A 180 9.92 -6.10 -0.30
N GLU A 181 10.01 -6.79 -1.43
CA GLU A 181 10.65 -6.31 -2.66
C GLU A 181 9.66 -6.42 -3.80
N SER A 182 9.47 -5.35 -4.54
CA SER A 182 8.55 -5.29 -5.68
C SER A 182 9.12 -4.44 -6.81
N THR A 183 8.67 -4.70 -8.03
CA THR A 183 8.94 -3.80 -9.15
C THR A 183 7.68 -2.99 -9.41
N ARG A 184 7.79 -1.67 -9.36
CA ARG A 184 6.68 -0.74 -9.61
C ARG A 184 6.96 0.12 -10.84
N THR A 185 5.92 0.45 -11.59
CA THR A 185 6.03 1.44 -12.66
C THR A 185 5.90 2.84 -12.06
N MET A 186 6.99 3.61 -12.09
CA MET A 186 7.03 4.99 -11.65
C MET A 186 7.35 5.89 -12.85
N ARG A 187 6.45 6.82 -13.19
CA ARG A 187 6.62 7.73 -14.34
C ARG A 187 6.96 7.00 -15.65
N GLY A 188 6.32 5.84 -15.87
CA GLY A 188 6.53 5.02 -17.06
C GLY A 188 7.81 4.17 -17.07
N GLN A 189 8.58 4.14 -15.98
CA GLN A 189 9.78 3.32 -15.82
C GLN A 189 9.58 2.26 -14.73
N ALA A 190 10.00 1.03 -15.01
CA ALA A 190 10.05 -0.03 -14.01
C ALA A 190 11.15 0.30 -12.98
N THR A 191 10.77 0.39 -11.72
CA THR A 191 11.67 0.70 -10.60
C THR A 191 11.53 -0.37 -9.54
N ASP A 192 12.65 -0.98 -9.16
CA ASP A 192 12.66 -1.91 -8.04
C ASP A 192 12.57 -1.13 -6.73
N MET A 193 11.63 -1.54 -5.90
CA MET A 193 11.33 -0.95 -4.61
C MET A 193 11.55 -1.96 -3.50
N GLU A 194 12.04 -1.48 -2.39
CA GLU A 194 12.13 -2.22 -1.13
C GLU A 194 11.33 -1.47 -0.07
N ALA A 195 10.56 -2.20 0.74
CA ALA A 195 9.98 -1.70 1.97
C ALA A 195 10.43 -2.58 3.13
N THR A 196 10.87 -1.97 4.23
CA THR A 196 11.18 -2.67 5.47
C THR A 196 10.27 -2.23 6.59
N PHE A 197 9.92 -3.16 7.49
CA PHE A 197 8.96 -2.97 8.56
C PHE A 197 9.60 -3.29 9.89
N GLY A 198 9.41 -2.42 10.88
CA GLY A 198 10.01 -2.59 12.19
C GLY A 198 9.24 -1.91 13.31
N ASN A 199 9.78 -2.01 14.54
CA ASN A 199 9.20 -1.41 15.73
C ASN A 199 7.73 -1.81 15.93
N PHE A 200 7.46 -3.10 15.81
CA PHE A 200 6.11 -3.65 15.91
C PHE A 200 5.52 -3.43 17.30
N LYS A 201 4.26 -2.95 17.33
CA LYS A 201 3.52 -2.75 18.59
C LYS A 201 2.11 -3.32 18.46
N GLN A 202 1.55 -3.67 19.61
CA GLN A 202 0.15 -4.11 19.68
C GLN A 202 -0.79 -2.93 19.87
N VAL A 203 -1.82 -2.83 19.04
CA VAL A 203 -2.86 -1.81 19.11
C VAL A 203 -4.20 -2.38 18.64
N GLY A 204 -5.24 -2.25 19.46
CA GLY A 204 -6.58 -2.77 19.14
C GLY A 204 -6.61 -4.29 18.89
N GLY A 205 -5.62 -5.03 19.43
CA GLY A 205 -5.45 -6.47 19.22
C GLY A 205 -4.76 -6.85 17.91
N LEU A 206 -4.28 -5.88 17.14
CA LEU A 206 -3.45 -6.06 15.96
C LEU A 206 -1.98 -5.81 16.30
N THR A 207 -1.07 -6.49 15.60
CA THR A 207 0.37 -6.17 15.62
C THR A 207 0.67 -5.35 14.37
N MET A 208 1.12 -4.10 14.54
CA MET A 208 1.35 -3.15 13.48
C MET A 208 2.79 -2.62 13.51
N PRO A 209 3.45 -2.40 12.35
CA PRO A 209 4.75 -1.74 12.32
C PRO A 209 4.61 -0.25 12.67
N TYR A 210 5.56 0.25 13.44
CA TYR A 210 5.65 1.68 13.79
C TYR A 210 6.81 2.38 13.07
N THR A 211 7.59 1.63 12.31
CA THR A 211 8.60 2.16 11.40
C THR A 211 8.48 1.43 10.08
N ILE A 212 8.37 2.20 8.99
CA ILE A 212 8.33 1.69 7.62
C ILE A 212 9.36 2.49 6.83
N GLU A 213 10.30 1.80 6.20
CA GLU A 213 11.28 2.44 5.32
C GLU A 213 11.06 1.99 3.88
N ASN A 214 10.82 2.92 2.99
CA ASN A 214 10.67 2.69 1.56
C ASN A 214 11.89 3.20 0.81
N LYS A 215 12.46 2.38 -0.07
CA LYS A 215 13.64 2.70 -0.85
C LYS A 215 13.50 2.23 -2.29
N ALA A 216 13.75 3.11 -3.24
CA ALA A 216 13.94 2.70 -4.62
C ALA A 216 15.39 2.22 -4.78
N LYS A 217 15.58 1.04 -5.39
CA LYS A 217 16.90 0.45 -5.60
C LYS A 217 17.77 1.37 -6.47
N GLY A 218 18.96 1.69 -5.97
CA GLY A 218 19.89 2.60 -6.63
C GLY A 218 19.59 4.09 -6.42
N ALA A 219 18.52 4.46 -5.74
CA ALA A 219 18.26 5.85 -5.38
C ALA A 219 19.08 6.27 -4.16
N PRO A 220 19.58 7.52 -4.09
CA PRO A 220 20.20 8.07 -2.90
C PRO A 220 19.11 8.38 -1.85
N GLY A 221 19.16 7.69 -0.72
CA GLY A 221 18.23 7.91 0.41
C GLY A 221 16.98 7.04 0.35
N SER A 222 16.24 7.12 1.42
CA SER A 222 14.98 6.40 1.64
C SER A 222 13.91 7.36 2.16
N GLN A 223 12.66 6.91 2.13
CA GLN A 223 11.55 7.54 2.81
C GLN A 223 11.24 6.71 4.06
N VAL A 224 11.31 7.34 5.23
CA VAL A 224 11.00 6.68 6.49
C VAL A 224 9.70 7.22 7.05
N ILE A 225 8.76 6.33 7.34
CA ILE A 225 7.51 6.64 8.03
C ILE A 225 7.64 6.16 9.48
N THR A 226 7.57 7.10 10.41
CA THR A 226 7.54 6.80 11.85
C THR A 226 6.14 7.07 12.37
N VAL A 227 5.49 6.02 12.86
CA VAL A 227 4.13 6.10 13.40
C VAL A 227 4.17 6.61 14.84
N ASP A 228 3.45 7.68 15.10
CA ASP A 228 3.28 8.25 16.44
C ASP A 228 2.10 7.58 17.17
N LYS A 229 0.96 7.41 16.46
CA LYS A 229 -0.28 6.89 17.05
C LYS A 229 -1.11 6.13 16.03
N ILE A 230 -1.72 5.03 16.45
CA ILE A 230 -2.77 4.30 15.72
C ILE A 230 -4.02 4.24 16.60
N GLU A 231 -5.18 4.58 16.03
CA GLU A 231 -6.49 4.47 16.65
C GLU A 231 -7.34 3.50 15.82
N VAL A 232 -7.71 2.37 16.42
CA VAL A 232 -8.55 1.35 15.78
C VAL A 232 -10.00 1.61 16.15
N ASN A 233 -10.90 1.51 15.17
CA ASN A 233 -12.33 1.77 15.31
C ASN A 233 -12.64 3.21 15.77
N SER A 234 -11.82 4.19 15.33
CA SER A 234 -12.08 5.61 15.54
C SER A 234 -13.29 6.08 14.73
N ASP A 235 -13.96 7.11 15.22
CA ASP A 235 -15.05 7.74 14.47
C ASP A 235 -14.49 8.57 13.33
N ILE A 236 -14.87 8.23 12.09
CA ILE A 236 -14.47 8.93 10.86
C ILE A 236 -15.73 9.37 10.13
N ALA A 237 -15.88 10.68 9.93
CA ALA A 237 -17.05 11.24 9.27
C ALA A 237 -17.20 10.70 7.83
N PRO A 238 -18.41 10.27 7.41
CA PRO A 238 -18.61 9.61 6.10
C PRO A 238 -18.13 10.41 4.90
N GLY A 239 -18.29 11.74 4.91
CA GLY A 239 -17.90 12.64 3.82
C GLY A 239 -16.40 12.94 3.70
N ARG A 240 -15.57 12.37 4.57
CA ARG A 240 -14.11 12.62 4.57
C ARG A 240 -13.41 12.17 3.30
N PHE A 241 -13.97 11.19 2.61
CA PHE A 241 -13.38 10.57 1.42
C PHE A 241 -13.91 11.16 0.12
N ASP A 242 -14.99 11.95 0.19
CA ASP A 242 -15.64 12.51 -0.98
C ASP A 242 -14.79 13.65 -1.59
N MET A 243 -14.74 13.71 -2.93
CA MET A 243 -14.08 14.81 -3.63
C MET A 243 -14.80 16.12 -3.35
N PRO A 244 -14.11 17.15 -2.84
CA PRO A 244 -14.73 18.45 -2.60
C PRO A 244 -15.31 19.05 -3.88
N LYS A 245 -16.50 19.61 -3.78
CA LYS A 245 -17.08 20.39 -4.90
C LYS A 245 -16.31 21.69 -5.05
N VAL A 246 -15.69 21.90 -6.20
CA VAL A 246 -15.09 23.18 -6.52
C VAL A 246 -16.22 24.17 -6.86
N GLU A 247 -16.51 25.10 -5.97
CA GLU A 247 -17.33 26.26 -6.34
C GLU A 247 -16.53 27.06 -7.34
N LYS A 248 -16.97 27.04 -8.63
CA LYS A 248 -16.39 27.92 -9.65
C LYS A 248 -16.52 29.35 -9.13
N LYS A 249 -15.41 29.95 -8.74
CA LYS A 249 -15.35 31.37 -8.43
C LYS A 249 -15.98 32.11 -9.64
N LYS A 250 -17.15 32.76 -9.45
CA LYS A 250 -17.74 33.60 -10.50
C LYS A 250 -16.64 34.54 -10.93
N GLU A 251 -16.19 34.43 -12.18
CA GLU A 251 -15.33 35.47 -12.77
C GLU A 251 -16.00 36.81 -12.53
N ALA A 252 -15.26 37.70 -11.85
CA ALA A 252 -15.70 39.09 -11.74
C ALA A 252 -15.93 39.61 -13.15
N PRO A 253 -17.05 40.37 -13.41
CA PRO A 253 -17.31 40.90 -14.73
C PRO A 253 -16.07 41.68 -15.20
N LYS A 254 -15.53 41.31 -16.37
CA LYS A 254 -14.49 42.12 -17.02
C LYS A 254 -15.04 43.55 -17.15
N GLU A 255 -14.42 44.48 -16.43
CA GLU A 255 -14.67 45.89 -16.59
C GLU A 255 -14.56 46.24 -18.07
N ALA A 256 -15.63 46.76 -18.64
CA ALA A 256 -15.64 47.23 -20.03
C ALA A 256 -14.59 48.35 -20.21
N PRO A 257 -13.89 48.41 -21.36
CA PRO A 257 -12.94 49.47 -21.59
C PRO A 257 -13.63 50.85 -21.51
N LYS A 258 -13.19 51.68 -20.57
CA LYS A 258 -13.59 53.07 -20.47
C LYS A 258 -13.02 53.86 -21.67
N ASP A 259 -13.90 54.26 -22.52
CA ASP A 259 -13.91 55.50 -23.33
C ASP A 259 -12.69 55.80 -24.20
N ALA A 260 -12.95 55.64 -25.49
CA ALA A 260 -12.31 56.47 -26.50
C ALA A 260 -12.81 57.92 -26.35
N ALA A 261 -11.93 58.90 -26.10
CA ALA A 261 -12.22 60.29 -26.07
C ALA A 261 -12.69 60.75 -27.45
N PRO A 262 -13.67 61.72 -27.57
CA PRO A 262 -14.10 62.18 -28.81
C PRO A 262 -13.08 63.13 -29.50
N PRO A 263 -13.01 63.19 -30.84
CA PRO A 263 -12.12 64.09 -31.55
C PRO A 263 -12.49 65.52 -31.31
N LYS A 264 -11.50 66.38 -31.02
CA LYS A 264 -11.66 67.83 -30.95
C LYS A 264 -11.80 68.43 -32.33
N PRO A 265 -12.53 69.59 -32.43
CA PRO A 265 -12.84 70.23 -33.69
C PRO A 265 -11.62 70.83 -34.41
#